data_7b97634ee6a0787b6b6ef8099b8d23eb
#
_entry.id   7b97634ee6a0787b6b6ef8099b8d23eb
#
_cell.length_a   1.000
_cell.length_b   1.000
_cell.length_c   1.000
_cell.angle_alpha   90.00
_cell.angle_beta   90.00
_cell.angle_gamma   90.00
#
_symmetry.space_group_name_H-M   'P 1'
#
loop_
_entity.id
_entity.type
_entity.pdbx_description
1 polymer ?
#
loop_
_entity_poly.entity_id
_entity_poly.type
_entity_poly.pdbx_seq_one_letter_code
_entity_poly.pdbx_strand_id
1 'polypeptide(L)'
;THRLWITCGVIEQTPDDPRPYNTTVVISDQGELVASHRKCQLYDAFSYRESDHFRPGMSRFTPIQTPFGTLGLIVCYELRYPELARLQAIEGAEFLLVTAAFVCGKQKAQQWHTLLAARAVENGCFVLGCNHVKPKVFLGESSAYAPDGQTIMECGDTPELMVVTCDRSQIGTVRENCPVLRQRREDLYSLK
;
A
#
# COMPACT_ATOMS: atom_id res chain seq x y z
N THR A 1 7.28 -1.46 -26.22
CA THR A 1 7.55 -0.68 -25.00
C THR A 1 6.37 0.24 -24.76
N HIS A 2 5.68 0.05 -23.63
CA HIS A 2 4.41 0.74 -23.37
C HIS A 2 4.57 2.05 -22.60
N ARG A 3 5.79 2.40 -22.18
CA ARG A 3 6.10 3.59 -21.37
C ARG A 3 5.18 3.72 -20.15
N LEU A 4 5.11 2.65 -19.36
CA LEU A 4 4.30 2.57 -18.15
C LEU A 4 5.19 2.49 -16.92
N TRP A 5 4.80 3.17 -15.85
CA TRP A 5 5.32 2.89 -14.52
C TRP A 5 4.63 1.65 -13.98
N ILE A 6 5.39 0.77 -13.34
CA ILE A 6 4.90 -0.51 -12.82
C ILE A 6 5.28 -0.63 -11.36
N THR A 7 4.31 -1.01 -10.52
CA THR A 7 4.55 -1.43 -9.14
C THR A 7 4.08 -2.87 -9.00
N CYS A 8 4.95 -3.76 -8.54
CA CYS A 8 4.60 -5.17 -8.33
C CYS A 8 5.36 -5.80 -7.16
N GLY A 9 4.74 -6.82 -6.55
CA GLY A 9 5.39 -7.66 -5.55
C GLY A 9 6.27 -8.72 -6.19
N VAL A 10 7.46 -8.92 -5.61
CA VAL A 10 8.43 -9.95 -6.04
C VAL A 10 8.99 -10.68 -4.82
N ILE A 11 9.52 -11.88 -5.04
CA ILE A 11 10.32 -12.61 -4.06
C ILE A 11 11.79 -12.28 -4.34
N GLU A 12 12.43 -11.58 -3.41
CA GLU A 12 13.81 -11.14 -3.53
C GLU A 12 14.75 -12.08 -2.77
N GLN A 13 15.56 -12.84 -3.50
CA GLN A 13 16.56 -13.74 -2.94
C GLN A 13 17.87 -12.99 -2.71
N THR A 14 18.53 -13.28 -1.58
CA THR A 14 19.86 -12.75 -1.24
C THR A 14 20.79 -13.90 -0.83
N PRO A 15 22.12 -13.80 -1.05
CA PRO A 15 23.05 -14.91 -0.80
C PRO A 15 23.27 -15.23 0.68
N ASP A 16 22.94 -14.33 1.59
CA ASP A 16 23.33 -14.36 3.01
C ASP A 16 22.33 -15.11 3.91
N ASP A 17 21.13 -15.39 3.43
CA ASP A 17 20.08 -16.12 4.19
C ASP A 17 19.22 -16.92 3.19
N PRO A 18 18.86 -18.18 3.47
CA PRO A 18 17.99 -18.97 2.61
C PRO A 18 16.56 -18.41 2.51
N ARG A 19 16.11 -17.61 3.50
CA ARG A 19 14.79 -16.97 3.47
C ARG A 19 14.85 -15.71 2.62
N PRO A 20 14.02 -15.59 1.58
CA PRO A 20 13.93 -14.39 0.77
C PRO A 20 13.23 -13.23 1.49
N TYR A 21 13.20 -12.07 0.85
CA TYR A 21 12.32 -10.96 1.21
C TYR A 21 11.04 -10.97 0.35
N ASN A 22 9.94 -10.57 0.96
CA ASN A 22 8.73 -10.15 0.24
C ASN A 22 8.93 -8.68 -0.10
N THR A 23 9.17 -8.36 -1.37
CA THR A 23 9.58 -7.03 -1.81
C THR A 23 8.60 -6.48 -2.82
N THR A 24 8.21 -5.22 -2.68
CA THR A 24 7.53 -4.46 -3.74
C THR A 24 8.54 -3.58 -4.45
N VAL A 25 8.52 -3.62 -5.77
CA VAL A 25 9.41 -2.82 -6.64
C VAL A 25 8.61 -1.79 -7.42
N VAL A 26 9.26 -0.67 -7.74
CA VAL A 26 8.74 0.36 -8.65
C VAL A 26 9.69 0.47 -9.83
N ILE A 27 9.15 0.31 -11.03
CA ILE A 27 9.87 0.34 -12.29
C ILE A 27 9.36 1.54 -13.10
N SER A 28 10.27 2.38 -13.61
CA SER A 28 9.93 3.53 -14.42
C SER A 28 9.46 3.14 -15.83
N ASP A 29 8.96 4.12 -16.58
CA ASP A 29 8.60 3.97 -18.01
C ASP A 29 9.81 3.72 -18.93
N GLN A 30 11.03 3.85 -18.42
CA GLN A 30 12.28 3.46 -19.10
C GLN A 30 12.71 2.02 -18.77
N GLY A 31 12.01 1.34 -17.85
CA GLY A 31 12.34 0.00 -17.39
C GLY A 31 13.40 -0.03 -16.27
N GLU A 32 13.66 1.11 -15.63
CA GLU A 32 14.62 1.22 -14.53
C GLU A 32 13.98 0.93 -13.19
N LEU A 33 14.66 0.16 -12.33
CA LEU A 33 14.26 -0.03 -10.94
C LEU A 33 14.55 1.28 -10.17
N VAL A 34 13.50 2.04 -9.87
CA VAL A 34 13.64 3.35 -9.19
C VAL A 34 13.43 3.29 -7.69
N ALA A 35 12.72 2.28 -7.20
CA ALA A 35 12.55 2.05 -5.77
C ALA A 35 12.19 0.59 -5.47
N SER A 36 12.49 0.17 -4.24
CA SER A 36 12.05 -1.10 -3.69
C SER A 36 11.72 -0.97 -2.20
N HIS A 37 10.78 -1.78 -1.73
CA HIS A 37 10.42 -1.88 -0.32
C HIS A 37 10.34 -3.34 0.10
N ARG A 38 11.22 -3.75 1.00
CA ARG A 38 11.17 -5.05 1.67
C ARG A 38 10.16 -4.98 2.80
N LYS A 39 9.16 -5.82 2.77
CA LYS A 39 8.11 -5.87 3.80
C LYS A 39 8.71 -5.97 5.20
N CYS A 40 8.37 -4.99 6.07
CA CYS A 40 8.89 -4.91 7.44
C CYS A 40 8.03 -5.69 8.43
N GLN A 41 6.70 -5.63 8.27
CA GLN A 41 5.74 -6.26 9.16
C GLN A 41 5.26 -7.58 8.57
N LEU A 42 5.90 -8.68 8.95
CA LEU A 42 5.54 -10.01 8.47
C LEU A 42 4.21 -10.48 9.07
N TYR A 43 3.48 -11.29 8.30
CA TYR A 43 2.18 -11.82 8.69
C TYR A 43 2.34 -13.04 9.61
N ASP A 44 2.60 -12.78 10.89
CA ASP A 44 2.64 -13.80 11.94
C ASP A 44 1.33 -13.73 12.73
N ALA A 45 0.25 -14.27 12.15
CA ALA A 45 -1.08 -14.22 12.74
C ALA A 45 -1.99 -15.33 12.20
N PHE A 46 -3.07 -15.63 12.92
CA PHE A 46 -4.09 -16.62 12.53
C PHE A 46 -3.51 -18.01 12.21
N SER A 47 -2.59 -18.49 13.02
CA SER A 47 -1.90 -19.78 12.88
C SER A 47 -0.96 -19.89 11.66
N TYR A 48 -0.63 -18.78 11.01
CA TYR A 48 0.39 -18.68 9.97
C TYR A 48 1.56 -17.82 10.42
N ARG A 49 2.77 -18.22 10.08
CA ARG A 49 4.00 -17.50 10.40
C ARG A 49 4.80 -17.24 9.12
N GLU A 50 4.66 -16.03 8.60
CA GLU A 50 5.42 -15.59 7.41
C GLU A 50 6.93 -15.54 7.72
N SER A 51 7.30 -15.26 8.97
CA SER A 51 8.69 -15.22 9.44
C SER A 51 9.45 -16.58 9.36
N ASP A 52 8.73 -17.69 9.25
CA ASP A 52 9.35 -19.00 9.02
C ASP A 52 9.89 -19.11 7.58
N HIS A 53 9.36 -18.32 6.65
CA HIS A 53 9.65 -18.41 5.21
C HIS A 53 10.33 -17.16 4.65
N PHE A 54 10.13 -15.99 5.26
CA PHE A 54 10.63 -14.70 4.79
C PHE A 54 11.37 -13.95 5.88
N ARG A 55 12.30 -13.08 5.48
CA ARG A 55 12.96 -12.13 6.37
C ARG A 55 12.22 -10.80 6.41
N PRO A 56 12.15 -10.10 7.55
CA PRO A 56 11.63 -8.75 7.61
C PRO A 56 12.60 -7.74 6.99
N GLY A 57 12.06 -6.74 6.29
CA GLY A 57 12.81 -5.54 5.95
C GLY A 57 13.21 -4.75 7.20
N MET A 58 14.31 -4.01 7.13
CA MET A 58 14.87 -3.28 8.27
C MET A 58 14.53 -1.78 8.25
N SER A 59 13.83 -1.32 7.23
CA SER A 59 13.43 0.08 7.07
C SER A 59 12.06 0.19 6.45
N ARG A 60 11.28 1.16 6.91
CA ARG A 60 10.02 1.53 6.25
C ARG A 60 10.30 2.16 4.89
N PHE A 61 9.29 2.21 4.04
CA PHE A 61 9.39 2.91 2.77
C PHE A 61 9.38 4.44 2.98
N THR A 62 10.31 5.13 2.32
CA THR A 62 10.30 6.58 2.18
C THR A 62 9.66 6.91 0.83
N PRO A 63 8.62 7.78 0.79
CA PRO A 63 7.94 8.11 -0.45
C PRO A 63 8.88 8.68 -1.51
N ILE A 64 8.62 8.34 -2.76
CA ILE A 64 9.41 8.78 -3.91
C ILE A 64 8.62 9.76 -4.78
N GLN A 65 9.31 10.69 -5.41
CA GLN A 65 8.75 11.56 -6.43
C GLN A 65 8.62 10.81 -7.76
N THR A 66 7.46 10.95 -8.39
CA THR A 66 7.19 10.42 -9.74
C THR A 66 6.60 11.53 -10.62
N PRO A 67 6.53 11.37 -11.94
CA PRO A 67 5.90 12.35 -12.82
C PRO A 67 4.41 12.61 -12.52
N PHE A 68 3.74 11.68 -11.85
CA PHE A 68 2.31 11.77 -11.50
C PHE A 68 2.04 12.09 -10.02
N GLY A 69 3.08 12.29 -9.20
CA GLY A 69 2.97 12.66 -7.79
C GLY A 69 3.84 11.83 -6.86
N THR A 70 3.76 12.11 -5.58
CA THR A 70 4.57 11.44 -4.54
C THR A 70 3.94 10.10 -4.17
N LEU A 71 4.69 9.02 -4.37
CA LEU A 71 4.25 7.64 -4.23
C LEU A 71 4.76 7.01 -2.94
N GLY A 72 3.85 6.47 -2.13
CA GLY A 72 4.14 5.59 -1.00
C GLY A 72 3.79 4.14 -1.29
N LEU A 73 4.41 3.21 -0.56
CA LEU A 73 4.21 1.76 -0.68
C LEU A 73 3.82 1.13 0.65
N ILE A 74 2.91 0.16 0.59
CA ILE A 74 2.49 -0.69 1.70
C ILE A 74 2.37 -2.12 1.18
N VAL A 75 2.88 -3.11 1.93
CA VAL A 75 2.84 -4.51 1.51
C VAL A 75 1.89 -5.32 2.38
N CYS A 76 0.70 -5.63 1.86
CA CYS A 76 -0.26 -6.58 2.43
C CYS A 76 -0.55 -6.35 3.92
N TYR A 77 0.03 -7.16 4.82
CA TYR A 77 -0.19 -7.10 6.26
C TYR A 77 0.19 -5.74 6.88
N GLU A 78 1.13 -5.02 6.28
CA GLU A 78 1.51 -3.66 6.67
C GLU A 78 0.33 -2.68 6.65
N LEU A 79 -0.71 -2.96 5.86
CA LEU A 79 -1.94 -2.17 5.85
C LEU A 79 -2.62 -2.07 7.24
N ARG A 80 -2.33 -3.01 8.16
CA ARG A 80 -2.85 -3.00 9.53
C ARG A 80 -2.14 -2.02 10.46
N TYR A 81 -1.01 -1.47 10.04
CA TYR A 81 -0.17 -0.55 10.82
C TYR A 81 -0.38 0.88 10.31
N PRO A 82 -1.29 1.65 10.93
CA PRO A 82 -1.61 3.01 10.49
C PRO A 82 -0.39 3.93 10.51
N GLU A 83 0.59 3.64 11.36
CA GLU A 83 1.84 4.40 11.48
C GLU A 83 2.60 4.45 10.16
N LEU A 84 2.65 3.33 9.41
CA LEU A 84 3.37 3.26 8.14
C LEU A 84 2.75 4.18 7.08
N ALA A 85 1.41 4.19 6.98
CA ALA A 85 0.69 5.09 6.08
C ALA A 85 0.83 6.55 6.53
N ARG A 86 0.69 6.80 7.84
CA ARG A 86 0.79 8.14 8.43
C ARG A 86 2.15 8.77 8.21
N LEU A 87 3.24 8.04 8.45
CA LEU A 87 4.60 8.53 8.23
C LEU A 87 4.83 8.90 6.76
N GLN A 88 4.39 8.07 5.83
CA GLN A 88 4.51 8.36 4.41
C GLN A 88 3.66 9.59 4.00
N ALA A 89 2.46 9.74 4.55
CA ALA A 89 1.63 10.92 4.29
C ALA A 89 2.25 12.22 4.84
N ILE A 90 2.87 12.18 6.02
CA ILE A 90 3.63 13.31 6.60
C ILE A 90 4.82 13.68 5.70
N GLU A 91 5.47 12.70 5.10
CA GLU A 91 6.57 12.87 4.14
C GLU A 91 6.10 13.24 2.73
N GLY A 92 4.81 13.50 2.57
CA GLY A 92 4.24 14.07 1.34
C GLY A 92 3.60 13.06 0.40
N ALA A 93 3.42 11.80 0.77
CA ALA A 93 2.73 10.84 -0.10
C ALA A 93 1.34 11.34 -0.50
N GLU A 94 1.10 11.32 -1.79
CA GLU A 94 -0.17 11.64 -2.45
C GLU A 94 -0.93 10.36 -2.83
N PHE A 95 -0.18 9.31 -3.10
CA PHE A 95 -0.68 7.97 -3.43
C PHE A 95 -0.03 6.94 -2.51
N LEU A 96 -0.84 6.05 -1.96
CA LEU A 96 -0.37 4.85 -1.27
C LEU A 96 -0.76 3.63 -2.11
N LEU A 97 0.23 2.96 -2.71
CA LEU A 97 0.00 1.70 -3.42
C LEU A 97 0.17 0.54 -2.45
N VAL A 98 -0.85 -0.30 -2.39
CA VAL A 98 -0.89 -1.48 -1.53
C VAL A 98 -0.83 -2.73 -2.40
N THR A 99 0.29 -3.44 -2.37
CA THR A 99 0.43 -4.75 -3.04
C THR A 99 0.11 -5.86 -2.04
N ALA A 100 -0.77 -6.79 -2.41
CA ALA A 100 -1.22 -7.82 -1.47
C ALA A 100 -1.54 -9.17 -2.11
N ALA A 101 -1.37 -10.22 -1.30
CA ALA A 101 -2.02 -11.51 -1.43
C ALA A 101 -2.86 -11.73 -0.16
N PHE A 102 -3.92 -10.92 -0.01
CA PHE A 102 -4.75 -10.89 1.19
C PHE A 102 -5.61 -12.14 1.25
N VAL A 103 -5.44 -12.93 2.31
CA VAL A 103 -6.06 -14.26 2.42
C VAL A 103 -7.57 -14.18 2.60
N CYS A 104 -8.29 -15.14 2.02
CA CYS A 104 -9.72 -15.35 2.28
C CYS A 104 -9.99 -15.72 3.74
N GLY A 105 -11.23 -15.48 4.19
CA GLY A 105 -11.66 -15.86 5.53
C GLY A 105 -12.81 -15.01 6.03
N LYS A 106 -13.34 -15.37 7.21
CA LYS A 106 -14.43 -14.62 7.85
C LYS A 106 -14.02 -13.15 8.05
N GLN A 107 -14.85 -12.23 7.60
CA GLN A 107 -14.64 -10.77 7.66
C GLN A 107 -13.40 -10.23 6.94
N LYS A 108 -12.71 -11.04 6.11
CA LYS A 108 -11.48 -10.58 5.45
C LYS A 108 -11.76 -9.53 4.39
N ALA A 109 -12.81 -9.67 3.60
CA ALA A 109 -13.26 -8.65 2.65
C ALA A 109 -13.56 -7.32 3.37
N GLN A 110 -14.39 -7.36 4.41
CA GLN A 110 -14.70 -6.18 5.20
C GLN A 110 -13.43 -5.52 5.78
N GLN A 111 -12.48 -6.30 6.32
CA GLN A 111 -11.23 -5.78 6.84
C GLN A 111 -10.38 -5.12 5.74
N TRP A 112 -10.30 -5.72 4.55
CA TRP A 112 -9.58 -5.18 3.41
C TRP A 112 -10.09 -3.80 3.02
N HIS A 113 -11.38 -3.70 2.73
CA HIS A 113 -12.01 -2.43 2.35
C HIS A 113 -11.95 -1.37 3.46
N THR A 114 -12.26 -1.77 4.71
CA THR A 114 -12.18 -0.85 5.86
C THR A 114 -10.78 -0.26 6.03
N LEU A 115 -9.74 -1.10 5.93
CA LEU A 115 -8.36 -0.64 6.11
C LEU A 115 -7.92 0.29 4.97
N LEU A 116 -8.21 -0.04 3.71
CA LEU A 116 -7.88 0.83 2.58
C LEU A 116 -8.57 2.20 2.69
N ALA A 117 -9.89 2.21 2.95
CA ALA A 117 -10.65 3.44 3.13
C ALA A 117 -10.12 4.27 4.31
N ALA A 118 -9.81 3.61 5.44
CA ALA A 118 -9.23 4.29 6.60
C ALA A 118 -7.88 4.96 6.25
N ARG A 119 -6.99 4.27 5.54
CA ARG A 119 -5.70 4.86 5.11
C ARG A 119 -5.90 6.05 4.18
N ALA A 120 -6.93 6.06 3.35
CA ALA A 120 -7.26 7.19 2.49
C ALA A 120 -7.75 8.39 3.32
N VAL A 121 -8.81 8.21 4.09
CA VAL A 121 -9.48 9.30 4.80
C VAL A 121 -8.62 9.93 5.91
N GLU A 122 -7.89 9.12 6.67
CA GLU A 122 -7.06 9.60 7.79
C GLU A 122 -5.80 10.34 7.32
N ASN A 123 -5.40 10.18 6.03
CA ASN A 123 -4.19 10.77 5.47
C ASN A 123 -4.47 11.75 4.33
N GLY A 124 -5.71 11.84 3.85
CA GLY A 124 -6.10 12.69 2.74
C GLY A 124 -5.27 12.40 1.48
N CYS A 125 -5.16 11.12 1.10
CA CYS A 125 -4.40 10.65 -0.07
C CYS A 125 -5.18 9.55 -0.81
N PHE A 126 -4.86 9.34 -2.08
CA PHE A 126 -5.38 8.18 -2.81
C PHE A 126 -4.77 6.89 -2.26
N VAL A 127 -5.60 5.84 -2.14
CA VAL A 127 -5.14 4.50 -1.78
C VAL A 127 -5.58 3.51 -2.84
N LEU A 128 -4.61 2.84 -3.47
CA LEU A 128 -4.84 1.86 -4.52
C LEU A 128 -4.36 0.48 -4.05
N GLY A 129 -5.30 -0.39 -3.71
CA GLY A 129 -5.03 -1.76 -3.29
C GLY A 129 -5.09 -2.72 -4.48
N CYS A 130 -3.94 -3.28 -4.86
CA CYS A 130 -3.86 -4.36 -5.85
C CYS A 130 -3.69 -5.68 -5.12
N ASN A 131 -4.70 -6.54 -5.20
CA ASN A 131 -4.74 -7.79 -4.46
C ASN A 131 -4.75 -8.99 -5.40
N HIS A 132 -3.94 -9.99 -5.06
CA HIS A 132 -3.90 -11.24 -5.82
C HIS A 132 -5.24 -11.99 -5.71
N VAL A 133 -5.72 -12.52 -6.82
CA VAL A 133 -6.92 -13.36 -6.85
C VAL A 133 -6.54 -14.83 -7.00
N LYS A 134 -7.02 -15.65 -6.06
CA LYS A 134 -6.97 -17.11 -6.15
C LYS A 134 -8.15 -17.67 -5.36
N PRO A 135 -9.11 -18.29 -6.01
CA PRO A 135 -10.33 -18.77 -5.35
C PRO A 135 -10.05 -19.54 -4.07
N LYS A 136 -10.76 -19.21 -3.00
CA LYS A 136 -10.65 -19.81 -1.65
C LYS A 136 -9.28 -19.60 -0.94
N VAL A 137 -8.32 -18.93 -1.55
CA VAL A 137 -6.99 -18.67 -0.97
C VAL A 137 -6.76 -17.18 -0.79
N PHE A 138 -6.85 -16.40 -1.87
CA PHE A 138 -6.67 -14.96 -1.86
C PHE A 138 -7.92 -14.25 -2.33
N LEU A 139 -8.21 -13.12 -1.68
CA LEU A 139 -9.50 -12.46 -1.74
C LEU A 139 -9.82 -11.89 -3.14
N GLY A 140 -8.84 -11.40 -3.89
CA GLY A 140 -9.13 -10.52 -5.02
C GLY A 140 -9.58 -9.16 -4.51
N GLU A 141 -10.66 -8.62 -5.06
CA GLU A 141 -11.30 -7.36 -4.64
C GLU A 141 -10.31 -6.17 -4.61
N SER A 142 -9.44 -6.08 -5.65
CA SER A 142 -8.59 -4.90 -5.82
C SER A 142 -9.45 -3.65 -5.84
N SER A 143 -9.05 -2.60 -5.09
CA SER A 143 -9.92 -1.45 -4.89
C SER A 143 -9.12 -0.15 -4.81
N ALA A 144 -9.74 0.96 -5.21
CA ALA A 144 -9.18 2.29 -5.12
C ALA A 144 -10.10 3.24 -4.35
N TYR A 145 -9.49 4.07 -3.50
CA TYR A 145 -10.17 5.03 -2.63
C TYR A 145 -9.63 6.42 -2.86
N ALA A 146 -10.55 7.39 -2.95
CA ALA A 146 -10.24 8.81 -3.01
C ALA A 146 -9.75 9.35 -1.65
N PRO A 147 -9.13 10.54 -1.60
CA PRO A 147 -8.61 11.14 -0.37
C PRO A 147 -9.64 11.35 0.76
N ASP A 148 -10.92 11.43 0.42
CA ASP A 148 -12.04 11.52 1.36
C ASP A 148 -12.58 10.15 1.83
N GLY A 149 -11.97 9.05 1.36
CA GLY A 149 -12.37 7.68 1.67
C GLY A 149 -13.46 7.11 0.75
N GLN A 150 -13.94 7.87 -0.24
CA GLN A 150 -14.91 7.35 -1.20
C GLN A 150 -14.28 6.24 -2.07
N THR A 151 -15.01 5.14 -2.24
CA THR A 151 -14.63 4.09 -3.19
C THR A 151 -14.78 4.62 -4.61
N ILE A 152 -13.69 4.62 -5.38
CA ILE A 152 -13.69 5.06 -6.80
C ILE A 152 -13.53 3.91 -7.78
N MET A 153 -13.09 2.73 -7.29
CA MET A 153 -13.01 1.51 -8.07
C MET A 153 -13.02 0.29 -7.14
N GLU A 154 -13.69 -0.76 -7.53
CA GLU A 154 -13.71 -2.04 -6.85
C GLU A 154 -13.82 -3.17 -7.86
N CYS A 155 -12.88 -4.12 -7.81
CA CYS A 155 -12.88 -5.35 -8.60
C CYS A 155 -13.64 -6.46 -7.88
N GLY A 156 -13.99 -7.49 -8.62
CA GLY A 156 -14.52 -8.73 -8.06
C GLY A 156 -13.44 -9.71 -7.58
N ASP A 157 -13.85 -10.95 -7.41
CA ASP A 157 -13.00 -12.08 -7.01
C ASP A 157 -12.44 -12.89 -8.20
N THR A 158 -12.53 -12.32 -9.41
CA THR A 158 -12.00 -12.88 -10.66
C THR A 158 -10.86 -12.03 -11.21
N PRO A 159 -9.93 -12.64 -12.01
CA PRO A 159 -8.87 -11.88 -12.66
C PRO A 159 -9.44 -10.85 -13.64
N GLU A 160 -9.16 -9.59 -13.40
CA GLU A 160 -9.58 -8.48 -14.27
C GLU A 160 -8.57 -7.32 -14.28
N LEU A 161 -8.62 -6.50 -15.33
CA LEU A 161 -7.87 -5.26 -15.44
C LEU A 161 -8.84 -4.08 -15.32
N MET A 162 -8.61 -3.25 -14.32
CA MET A 162 -9.37 -2.02 -14.12
C MET A 162 -8.50 -0.80 -14.32
N VAL A 163 -9.09 0.26 -14.81
CA VAL A 163 -8.46 1.57 -14.98
C VAL A 163 -9.24 2.60 -14.18
N VAL A 164 -8.55 3.38 -13.37
CA VAL A 164 -9.13 4.46 -12.56
C VAL A 164 -8.37 5.76 -12.80
N THR A 165 -9.08 6.87 -12.86
CA THR A 165 -8.48 8.21 -12.92
C THR A 165 -8.45 8.81 -11.52
N CYS A 166 -7.27 9.25 -11.07
CA CYS A 166 -7.06 9.93 -9.80
C CYS A 166 -6.79 11.42 -10.07
N ASP A 167 -7.74 12.28 -9.75
CA ASP A 167 -7.56 13.72 -9.85
C ASP A 167 -6.83 14.25 -8.61
N ARG A 168 -5.55 14.60 -8.76
CA ARG A 168 -4.70 15.10 -7.67
C ARG A 168 -5.22 16.37 -6.99
N SER A 169 -6.06 17.18 -7.66
CA SER A 169 -6.63 18.38 -7.06
C SER A 169 -7.48 18.05 -5.82
N GLN A 170 -8.08 16.87 -5.78
CA GLN A 170 -8.87 16.41 -4.63
C GLN A 170 -8.05 16.31 -3.34
N ILE A 171 -6.75 16.00 -3.43
CA ILE A 171 -5.85 15.89 -2.27
C ILE A 171 -5.76 17.24 -1.55
N GLY A 172 -5.52 18.32 -2.32
CA GLY A 172 -5.46 19.69 -1.78
C GLY A 172 -6.77 20.06 -1.09
N THR A 173 -7.88 19.88 -1.78
CA THR A 173 -9.24 20.20 -1.28
C THR A 173 -9.55 19.43 0.02
N VAL A 174 -9.28 18.14 0.08
CA VAL A 174 -9.55 17.33 1.27
C VAL A 174 -8.64 17.75 2.43
N ARG A 175 -7.34 17.95 2.20
CA ARG A 175 -6.38 18.36 3.24
C ARG A 175 -6.61 19.80 3.75
N GLU A 176 -7.21 20.66 2.95
CA GLU A 176 -7.64 22.01 3.38
C GLU A 176 -8.88 21.94 4.25
N ASN A 177 -9.89 21.18 3.83
CA ASN A 177 -11.14 21.03 4.57
C ASN A 177 -10.98 20.23 5.87
N CYS A 178 -10.09 19.24 5.90
CA CYS A 178 -9.80 18.41 7.05
C CYS A 178 -8.26 18.29 7.25
N PRO A 179 -7.62 19.29 7.89
CA PRO A 179 -6.17 19.41 7.93
C PRO A 179 -5.52 18.51 9.00
N VAL A 180 -5.88 17.23 9.04
CA VAL A 180 -5.44 16.25 10.05
C VAL A 180 -3.93 16.12 10.16
N LEU A 181 -3.20 16.24 9.05
CA LEU A 181 -1.74 16.15 9.06
C LEU A 181 -1.08 17.36 9.78
N ARG A 182 -1.65 18.58 9.59
CA ARG A 182 -1.13 19.81 10.22
C ARG A 182 -1.56 19.97 11.69
N GLN A 183 -2.69 19.34 12.07
CA GLN A 183 -3.25 19.44 13.42
C GLN A 183 -2.72 18.36 14.38
N ARG A 184 -1.74 17.58 13.95
CA ARG A 184 -1.11 16.58 14.81
C ARG A 184 -0.46 17.25 16.02
N ARG A 185 -0.68 16.65 17.17
CA ARG A 185 -0.11 17.09 18.46
C ARG A 185 1.20 16.35 18.72
N GLU A 186 2.28 16.81 18.06
CA GLU A 186 3.61 16.22 18.20
C GLU A 186 4.22 16.41 19.61
N ASP A 187 3.64 17.35 20.37
CA ASP A 187 3.92 17.54 21.78
C ASP A 187 3.33 16.47 22.70
N LEU A 188 2.29 15.74 22.26
CA LEU A 188 1.64 14.68 23.02
C LEU A 188 2.10 13.28 22.60
N TYR A 189 2.47 13.10 21.34
CA TYR A 189 2.91 11.81 20.80
C TYR A 189 3.83 12.03 19.60
N SER A 190 4.79 11.14 19.42
CA SER A 190 5.67 11.14 18.25
C SER A 190 5.66 9.78 17.54
N LEU A 191 5.67 9.82 16.22
CA LEU A 191 5.98 8.66 15.39
C LEU A 191 7.49 8.68 15.14
N LYS A 192 8.22 7.72 15.72
CA LYS A 192 9.69 7.63 15.61
C LYS A 192 10.08 6.70 14.46
#